data_47b04cb8f3ed2264ed02aea74e70225d
#
_entry.id   47b04cb8f3ed2264ed02aea74e70225d
#
_cell.length_a   1.000
_cell.length_b   1.000
_cell.length_c   1.000
_cell.angle_alpha   90.00
_cell.angle_beta   90.00
_cell.angle_gamma   90.00
#
_symmetry.space_group_name_H-M   'P 1'
#
loop_
_entity.id
_entity.type
_entity.pdbx_description
1 polymer ?
#
loop_
_entity_poly.entity_id
_entity_poly.type
_entity_poly.pdbx_seq_one_letter_code
_entity_poly.pdbx_strand_id
1 'polypeptide(L)'
;MEKLSKNIDINMNYLSKLLCINKSFDLITRVIELKGHKAAIYCIDGFVKSDTLEKLLEFMFKKTDSFKQPEDFPTDASSFLTLLLPYCEIKLEANFAPAVISLLKGMSLLIIDGYDQLFIIDCRSYPARSISEPDKDKTMRGSRDGFVETLVCNTALIRRRIRDPKLIMEMQQAGTRSKTDICLCYLDDLVDKKLLSSIRKRIQNITVQSLTMNQESLAECIFPYKWFNPFPKFKFTERPDAACAAVFEGNLIILVDNSPSAMILPSSLFDIVEEADDYYFPPLTGTYLRLTRALIALMTYFVPVLYLLSTMHPTMLPDWLSFIAIKDNINVPIILQLLILELALDGLRLAAVNTPNMLSTPLSITAGIVLGEFSVKSGWFNSESMVYMAFIFVANYTQSSYEFGYALKFMRILTLILTAIFDFWGFAAGVILFISSMICNKTISGYPYLYPVIPFSWKALSRRFFRSRLTDVEFK
;
A
#
# COMPACT_ATOMS: atom_id res chain seq x y z
N MET A 1 19.53 -30.07 -2.81
CA MET A 1 19.18 -31.11 -3.80
C MET A 1 18.90 -30.37 -5.10
N GLU A 2 19.65 -30.61 -6.15
CA GLU A 2 19.43 -29.88 -7.41
C GLU A 2 18.54 -30.64 -8.40
N LYS A 3 18.62 -31.99 -8.37
CA LYS A 3 17.89 -32.88 -9.27
C LYS A 3 16.75 -33.62 -8.57
N LEU A 4 15.72 -33.95 -9.34
CA LEU A 4 14.62 -34.78 -8.87
C LEU A 4 15.10 -36.22 -8.56
N SER A 5 14.49 -36.80 -7.53
CA SER A 5 14.60 -38.22 -7.18
C SER A 5 13.42 -38.97 -7.79
N LYS A 6 13.60 -40.25 -8.07
CA LYS A 6 12.47 -41.14 -8.46
C LYS A 6 11.46 -41.36 -7.33
N ASN A 7 11.84 -41.10 -6.08
CA ASN A 7 10.94 -41.19 -4.94
C ASN A 7 10.21 -39.86 -4.73
N ILE A 8 8.89 -39.87 -4.89
CA ILE A 8 8.03 -38.69 -4.78
C ILE A 8 8.06 -38.07 -3.38
N ASP A 9 8.15 -38.84 -2.30
CA ASP A 9 8.11 -38.32 -0.94
C ASP A 9 9.34 -37.47 -0.62
N ILE A 10 10.50 -37.81 -1.19
CA ILE A 10 11.72 -37.01 -1.07
C ILE A 10 11.52 -35.67 -1.78
N ASN A 11 10.97 -35.70 -2.98
CA ASN A 11 10.69 -34.50 -3.80
C ASN A 11 9.67 -33.59 -3.13
N MET A 12 8.57 -34.15 -2.63
CA MET A 12 7.53 -33.40 -1.90
C MET A 12 8.07 -32.74 -0.65
N ASN A 13 8.87 -33.45 0.15
CA ASN A 13 9.50 -32.92 1.36
C ASN A 13 10.45 -31.77 1.05
N TYR A 14 11.22 -31.89 -0.04
CA TYR A 14 12.13 -30.84 -0.48
C TYR A 14 11.36 -29.59 -0.93
N LEU A 15 10.35 -29.73 -1.78
CA LEU A 15 9.50 -28.62 -2.24
C LEU A 15 8.75 -27.96 -1.09
N SER A 16 8.21 -28.74 -0.16
CA SER A 16 7.48 -28.21 1.00
C SER A 16 8.35 -27.32 1.89
N LYS A 17 9.63 -27.68 2.06
CA LYS A 17 10.59 -26.86 2.81
C LYS A 17 11.01 -25.64 2.02
N LEU A 18 11.30 -25.77 0.72
CA LEU A 18 11.78 -24.68 -0.13
C LEU A 18 10.73 -23.60 -0.32
N LEU A 19 9.48 -24.00 -0.54
CA LEU A 19 8.35 -23.12 -0.82
C LEU A 19 7.58 -22.69 0.43
N CYS A 20 7.95 -23.20 1.61
CA CYS A 20 7.23 -22.91 2.85
C CYS A 20 5.71 -23.18 2.76
N ILE A 21 5.29 -24.25 2.08
CA ILE A 21 3.88 -24.56 1.73
C ILE A 21 2.96 -24.48 2.94
N ASN A 22 3.41 -24.95 4.12
CA ASN A 22 2.60 -24.94 5.34
C ASN A 22 2.35 -23.53 5.94
N LYS A 23 3.04 -22.49 5.42
CA LYS A 23 2.92 -21.10 5.89
C LYS A 23 2.21 -20.18 4.91
N SER A 24 2.21 -20.55 3.62
CA SER A 24 1.66 -19.71 2.53
C SER A 24 0.42 -20.38 1.97
N PHE A 25 -0.74 -19.73 2.10
CA PHE A 25 -2.02 -20.30 1.68
C PHE A 25 -2.19 -20.37 0.17
N ASP A 26 -1.52 -19.47 -0.56
CA ASP A 26 -1.61 -19.37 -2.01
C ASP A 26 -0.88 -20.49 -2.76
N LEU A 27 -0.05 -21.27 -2.07
CA LEU A 27 0.65 -22.42 -2.64
C LEU A 27 -0.17 -23.71 -2.39
N ILE A 28 -0.95 -24.09 -3.37
CA ILE A 28 -1.83 -25.27 -3.30
C ILE A 28 -1.05 -26.51 -3.69
N THR A 29 -1.16 -27.55 -2.86
CA THR A 29 -0.62 -28.88 -3.15
C THR A 29 -1.73 -29.90 -3.05
N ARG A 30 -1.89 -30.71 -4.10
CA ARG A 30 -2.86 -31.83 -4.13
C ARG A 30 -2.13 -33.12 -4.45
N VAL A 31 -2.24 -34.09 -3.56
CA VAL A 31 -1.76 -35.47 -3.81
C VAL A 31 -2.93 -36.25 -4.43
N ILE A 32 -2.65 -36.96 -5.50
CA ILE A 32 -3.58 -37.83 -6.24
C ILE A 32 -2.93 -39.18 -6.47
N GLU A 33 -3.71 -40.17 -6.77
CA GLU A 33 -3.27 -41.54 -7.11
C GLU A 33 -3.71 -41.89 -8.52
N LEU A 34 -2.77 -42.32 -9.35
CA LEU A 34 -2.97 -42.69 -10.73
C LEU A 34 -2.62 -44.18 -10.90
N LYS A 35 -3.62 -45.05 -10.87
CA LYS A 35 -3.44 -46.52 -11.03
C LYS A 35 -2.34 -47.12 -10.11
N GLY A 36 -2.33 -46.72 -8.83
CA GLY A 36 -1.34 -47.16 -7.85
C GLY A 36 -0.04 -46.34 -7.80
N HIS A 37 0.15 -45.38 -8.72
CA HIS A 37 1.25 -44.45 -8.70
C HIS A 37 0.84 -43.16 -8.00
N LYS A 38 1.58 -42.76 -6.96
CA LYS A 38 1.38 -41.51 -6.26
C LYS A 38 1.81 -40.33 -7.15
N ALA A 39 0.99 -39.29 -7.23
CA ALA A 39 1.33 -38.08 -7.95
C ALA A 39 0.99 -36.85 -7.10
N ALA A 40 1.67 -35.74 -7.31
CA ALA A 40 1.44 -34.49 -6.60
C ALA A 40 1.41 -33.32 -7.57
N ILE A 41 0.37 -32.49 -7.44
CA ILE A 41 0.19 -31.28 -8.22
C ILE A 41 0.44 -30.08 -7.32
N TYR A 42 1.21 -29.10 -7.84
CA TYR A 42 1.50 -27.82 -7.20
C TYR A 42 1.01 -26.71 -8.08
N CYS A 43 0.29 -25.78 -7.52
CA CYS A 43 -0.16 -24.58 -8.24
C CYS A 43 -0.28 -23.39 -7.28
N ILE A 44 -0.38 -22.18 -7.85
CA ILE A 44 -0.57 -20.94 -7.11
C ILE A 44 -2.03 -20.50 -7.26
N ASP A 45 -2.69 -20.23 -6.15
CA ASP A 45 -4.06 -19.72 -6.12
C ASP A 45 -4.15 -18.36 -6.84
N GLY A 46 -5.22 -18.18 -7.61
CA GLY A 46 -5.42 -16.97 -8.42
C GLY A 46 -4.62 -16.93 -9.74
N PHE A 47 -3.76 -17.93 -10.04
CA PHE A 47 -3.01 -18.00 -11.31
C PHE A 47 -3.45 -19.09 -12.24
N VAL A 48 -4.21 -20.06 -11.76
CA VAL A 48 -4.58 -21.24 -12.53
C VAL A 48 -5.92 -21.05 -13.22
N LYS A 49 -5.97 -21.36 -14.51
CA LYS A 49 -7.21 -21.52 -15.26
C LYS A 49 -7.83 -22.88 -14.89
N SER A 50 -8.75 -22.86 -13.92
CA SER A 50 -9.33 -24.05 -13.31
C SER A 50 -9.91 -25.02 -14.34
N ASP A 51 -10.68 -24.51 -15.31
CA ASP A 51 -11.31 -25.33 -16.36
C ASP A 51 -10.29 -26.12 -17.19
N THR A 52 -9.11 -25.53 -17.45
CA THR A 52 -8.07 -26.20 -18.25
C THR A 52 -7.39 -27.30 -17.44
N LEU A 53 -7.08 -27.03 -16.17
CA LEU A 53 -6.46 -28.01 -15.27
C LEU A 53 -7.43 -29.15 -14.98
N GLU A 54 -8.71 -28.87 -14.74
CA GLU A 54 -9.75 -29.84 -14.48
C GLU A 54 -9.92 -30.80 -15.66
N LYS A 55 -10.06 -30.29 -16.88
CA LYS A 55 -10.16 -31.10 -18.09
C LYS A 55 -8.94 -31.99 -18.34
N LEU A 56 -7.74 -31.44 -18.02
CA LEU A 56 -6.50 -32.21 -18.13
C LEU A 56 -6.49 -33.39 -17.15
N LEU A 57 -6.87 -33.13 -15.89
CA LEU A 57 -6.97 -34.14 -14.85
C LEU A 57 -8.04 -35.20 -15.19
N GLU A 58 -9.21 -34.75 -15.63
CA GLU A 58 -10.29 -35.67 -16.05
C GLU A 58 -9.82 -36.58 -17.16
N PHE A 59 -9.16 -36.06 -18.20
CA PHE A 59 -8.61 -36.87 -19.27
C PHE A 59 -7.57 -37.86 -18.75
N MET A 60 -6.67 -37.43 -17.89
CA MET A 60 -5.60 -38.23 -17.29
C MET A 60 -6.19 -39.38 -16.49
N PHE A 61 -7.20 -39.14 -15.64
CA PHE A 61 -7.90 -40.19 -14.88
C PHE A 61 -8.62 -41.15 -15.76
N LYS A 62 -9.45 -40.69 -16.70
CA LYS A 62 -10.19 -41.56 -17.64
C LYS A 62 -9.27 -42.48 -18.47
N LYS A 63 -8.12 -41.91 -18.88
CA LYS A 63 -7.16 -42.68 -19.67
C LYS A 63 -6.42 -43.70 -18.82
N THR A 64 -5.99 -43.35 -17.60
CA THR A 64 -5.34 -44.31 -16.70
C THR A 64 -6.28 -45.43 -16.25
N ASP A 65 -7.58 -45.14 -16.03
CA ASP A 65 -8.58 -46.16 -15.70
C ASP A 65 -8.80 -47.16 -16.84
N SER A 66 -8.57 -46.76 -18.10
CA SER A 66 -8.67 -47.64 -19.25
C SER A 66 -7.54 -48.67 -19.37
N PHE A 67 -6.46 -48.52 -18.62
CA PHE A 67 -5.34 -49.47 -18.59
C PHE A 67 -5.81 -50.80 -17.92
N LYS A 68 -5.57 -51.92 -18.57
CA LYS A 68 -6.01 -53.21 -18.06
C LYS A 68 -5.04 -53.79 -17.04
N GLN A 69 -3.73 -53.55 -17.21
CA GLN A 69 -2.67 -54.07 -16.36
C GLN A 69 -1.83 -52.92 -15.78
N PRO A 70 -1.21 -53.09 -14.61
CA PRO A 70 -0.29 -52.11 -14.07
C PRO A 70 0.91 -51.77 -14.98
N GLU A 71 1.30 -52.76 -15.81
CA GLU A 71 2.39 -52.65 -16.79
C GLU A 71 2.06 -51.76 -17.99
N ASP A 72 0.78 -51.43 -18.20
CA ASP A 72 0.32 -50.48 -19.23
C ASP A 72 0.67 -49.01 -18.84
N PHE A 73 1.03 -48.76 -17.58
CA PHE A 73 1.42 -47.43 -17.12
C PHE A 73 2.77 -47.06 -17.71
N PRO A 74 2.93 -45.84 -18.26
CA PRO A 74 4.19 -45.40 -18.88
C PRO A 74 5.39 -45.52 -17.95
N THR A 75 6.48 -46.10 -18.41
CA THR A 75 7.68 -46.34 -17.63
C THR A 75 8.56 -45.09 -17.45
N ASP A 76 8.41 -44.13 -18.36
CA ASP A 76 9.19 -42.88 -18.37
C ASP A 76 8.30 -41.65 -18.57
N ALA A 77 8.82 -40.48 -18.16
CA ALA A 77 8.10 -39.21 -18.22
C ALA A 77 7.74 -38.79 -19.66
N SER A 78 8.57 -39.13 -20.66
CA SER A 78 8.31 -38.77 -22.07
C SER A 78 7.13 -39.55 -22.64
N SER A 79 7.05 -40.85 -22.32
CA SER A 79 5.91 -41.69 -22.71
C SER A 79 4.63 -41.25 -22.01
N PHE A 80 4.72 -40.89 -20.72
CA PHE A 80 3.58 -40.34 -19.98
C PHE A 80 3.08 -39.03 -20.59
N LEU A 81 3.98 -38.10 -20.96
CA LEU A 81 3.64 -36.86 -21.63
C LEU A 81 2.84 -37.13 -22.92
N THR A 82 3.32 -38.06 -23.75
CA THR A 82 2.73 -38.33 -25.04
C THR A 82 1.35 -39.00 -24.92
N LEU A 83 1.17 -39.90 -23.95
CA LEU A 83 -0.05 -40.71 -23.82
C LEU A 83 -1.15 -40.11 -22.96
N LEU A 84 -0.76 -39.36 -21.91
CA LEU A 84 -1.67 -38.94 -20.84
C LEU A 84 -1.83 -37.44 -20.70
N LEU A 85 -1.01 -36.64 -21.37
CA LEU A 85 -1.04 -35.19 -21.27
C LEU A 85 -1.18 -34.53 -22.66
N PRO A 86 -2.35 -34.58 -23.30
CA PRO A 86 -2.58 -34.08 -24.66
C PRO A 86 -2.68 -32.54 -24.71
N TYR A 87 -1.85 -31.83 -23.96
CA TYR A 87 -1.85 -30.38 -23.92
C TYR A 87 -0.53 -29.85 -24.46
N CYS A 88 -0.60 -28.82 -25.32
CA CYS A 88 0.58 -28.39 -26.10
C CYS A 88 1.62 -27.61 -25.25
N GLU A 89 1.23 -27.02 -24.14
CA GLU A 89 2.11 -26.18 -23.31
C GLU A 89 2.60 -26.95 -22.06
N ILE A 90 3.24 -28.11 -22.29
CA ILE A 90 3.86 -28.89 -21.21
C ILE A 90 5.33 -29.12 -21.51
N LYS A 91 6.16 -29.00 -20.46
CA LYS A 91 7.61 -29.21 -20.51
C LYS A 91 8.04 -30.20 -19.44
N LEU A 92 9.03 -31.02 -19.75
CA LEU A 92 9.72 -31.85 -18.78
C LEU A 92 10.91 -31.11 -18.21
N GLU A 93 11.12 -31.25 -16.90
CA GLU A 93 12.24 -30.66 -16.19
C GLU A 93 12.78 -31.60 -15.11
N ALA A 94 14.08 -31.77 -15.07
CA ALA A 94 14.75 -32.65 -14.09
C ALA A 94 15.31 -31.91 -12.87
N ASN A 95 15.34 -30.58 -12.93
CA ASN A 95 15.94 -29.74 -11.88
C ASN A 95 14.85 -28.94 -11.12
N PHE A 96 15.04 -28.81 -9.82
CA PHE A 96 14.11 -28.06 -8.97
C PHE A 96 14.17 -26.56 -9.22
N ALA A 97 15.35 -25.97 -9.45
CA ALA A 97 15.47 -24.52 -9.56
C ALA A 97 14.63 -23.93 -10.70
N PRO A 98 14.72 -24.40 -11.98
CA PRO A 98 13.85 -23.92 -13.06
C PRO A 98 12.38 -24.30 -12.85
N ALA A 99 12.09 -25.43 -12.22
CA ALA A 99 10.73 -25.85 -11.91
C ALA A 99 10.06 -24.89 -10.91
N VAL A 100 10.74 -24.55 -9.82
CA VAL A 100 10.26 -23.59 -8.82
C VAL A 100 10.06 -22.22 -9.43
N ILE A 101 10.98 -21.74 -10.25
CA ILE A 101 10.80 -20.47 -10.98
C ILE A 101 9.56 -20.52 -11.87
N SER A 102 9.31 -21.65 -12.51
CA SER A 102 8.12 -21.83 -13.37
C SER A 102 6.83 -21.83 -12.55
N LEU A 103 6.82 -22.49 -11.39
CA LEU A 103 5.70 -22.44 -10.45
C LEU A 103 5.45 -21.00 -9.99
N LEU A 104 6.49 -20.29 -9.55
CA LEU A 104 6.37 -18.90 -9.09
C LEU A 104 6.00 -17.91 -10.21
N LYS A 105 6.14 -18.33 -11.48
CA LYS A 105 5.55 -17.64 -12.64
C LYS A 105 4.08 -17.99 -12.87
N GLY A 106 3.50 -18.91 -12.07
CA GLY A 106 2.11 -19.32 -12.14
C GLY A 106 1.81 -20.57 -12.96
N MET A 107 2.83 -21.28 -13.43
CA MET A 107 2.65 -22.60 -14.05
C MET A 107 2.34 -23.65 -12.99
N SER A 108 1.65 -24.72 -13.36
CA SER A 108 1.42 -25.86 -12.47
C SER A 108 2.54 -26.89 -12.61
N LEU A 109 2.93 -27.54 -11.51
CA LEU A 109 3.87 -28.64 -11.53
C LEU A 109 3.14 -29.94 -11.23
N LEU A 110 3.44 -31.00 -11.97
CA LEU A 110 3.00 -32.36 -11.70
C LEU A 110 4.23 -33.24 -11.49
N ILE A 111 4.30 -33.94 -10.35
CA ILE A 111 5.34 -34.90 -10.01
C ILE A 111 4.67 -36.26 -9.85
N ILE A 112 5.28 -37.29 -10.41
CA ILE A 112 4.77 -38.65 -10.35
C ILE A 112 5.85 -39.56 -9.77
N ASP A 113 5.47 -40.48 -8.91
CA ASP A 113 6.38 -41.46 -8.32
C ASP A 113 7.00 -42.37 -9.38
N GLY A 114 8.27 -42.67 -9.25
CA GLY A 114 9.05 -43.45 -10.20
C GLY A 114 9.76 -42.63 -11.29
N TYR A 115 9.38 -41.35 -11.51
CA TYR A 115 10.02 -40.49 -12.51
C TYR A 115 11.07 -39.57 -11.91
N ASP A 116 12.14 -39.33 -12.65
CA ASP A 116 13.21 -38.37 -12.33
C ASP A 116 13.04 -37.01 -13.01
N GLN A 117 11.88 -36.79 -13.63
CA GLN A 117 11.47 -35.53 -14.25
C GLN A 117 10.05 -35.18 -13.81
N LEU A 118 9.78 -33.90 -13.66
CA LEU A 118 8.45 -33.35 -13.41
C LEU A 118 7.89 -32.68 -14.67
N PHE A 119 6.58 -32.52 -14.68
CA PHE A 119 5.85 -31.85 -15.75
C PHE A 119 5.54 -30.42 -15.34
N ILE A 120 5.95 -29.45 -16.16
CA ILE A 120 5.57 -28.04 -16.03
C ILE A 120 4.43 -27.78 -17.00
N ILE A 121 3.24 -27.51 -16.47
CA ILE A 121 2.00 -27.34 -17.22
C ILE A 121 1.67 -25.85 -17.22
N ASP A 122 1.63 -25.23 -18.42
CA ASP A 122 1.26 -23.82 -18.53
C ASP A 122 -0.24 -23.64 -18.74
N CYS A 123 -0.97 -23.60 -17.64
CA CYS A 123 -2.41 -23.28 -17.59
C CYS A 123 -2.65 -21.94 -16.88
N ARG A 124 -1.77 -20.96 -17.06
CA ARG A 124 -1.83 -19.68 -16.37
C ARG A 124 -2.99 -18.80 -16.83
N SER A 125 -3.62 -18.16 -15.87
CA SER A 125 -4.54 -17.06 -16.08
C SER A 125 -4.23 -15.98 -15.04
N TYR A 126 -3.51 -14.95 -15.43
CA TYR A 126 -3.26 -13.84 -14.54
C TYR A 126 -4.52 -12.99 -14.36
N PRO A 127 -4.76 -12.46 -13.15
CA PRO A 127 -5.75 -11.40 -12.99
C PRO A 127 -5.41 -10.27 -13.97
N ALA A 128 -6.23 -10.10 -14.99
CA ALA A 128 -6.04 -9.12 -16.04
C ALA A 128 -7.34 -8.34 -16.22
N ARG A 129 -7.23 -7.08 -16.14
CA ARG A 129 -8.13 -5.98 -16.45
C ARG A 129 -9.66 -6.16 -16.46
N SER A 130 -10.26 -6.38 -15.33
CA SER A 130 -11.22 -5.47 -14.76
C SER A 130 -10.57 -4.54 -13.71
N ILE A 131 -9.25 -4.64 -13.54
CA ILE A 131 -8.44 -3.87 -12.58
C ILE A 131 -8.21 -2.48 -13.16
N SER A 132 -8.93 -1.48 -12.65
CA SER A 132 -8.76 -0.07 -13.01
C SER A 132 -7.57 0.56 -12.31
N GLU A 133 -7.09 1.68 -12.86
CA GLU A 133 -6.10 2.52 -12.16
C GLU A 133 -6.75 3.08 -10.87
N PRO A 134 -6.05 3.06 -9.73
CA PRO A 134 -6.56 3.60 -8.48
C PRO A 134 -6.93 5.08 -8.61
N ASP A 135 -8.01 5.51 -7.97
CA ASP A 135 -8.42 6.91 -8.04
C ASP A 135 -7.55 7.82 -7.16
N LYS A 136 -7.06 7.32 -6.03
CA LYS A 136 -6.24 8.07 -5.08
C LYS A 136 -4.75 8.00 -5.36
N ASP A 137 -4.26 6.86 -5.82
CA ASP A 137 -2.84 6.54 -5.99
C ASP A 137 -2.42 6.59 -7.48
N LYS A 138 -2.96 7.57 -8.23
CA LYS A 138 -2.60 7.77 -9.64
C LYS A 138 -1.16 8.17 -9.80
N THR A 139 -0.52 7.66 -10.85
CA THR A 139 0.85 8.04 -11.22
C THR A 139 0.90 8.58 -12.63
N MET A 140 1.79 9.56 -12.84
CA MET A 140 2.04 10.12 -14.18
C MET A 140 2.68 9.08 -15.09
N ARG A 141 3.48 8.16 -14.52
CA ARG A 141 4.20 7.13 -15.26
C ARG A 141 4.32 5.86 -14.43
N GLY A 142 4.18 4.69 -15.03
CA GLY A 142 4.39 3.40 -14.36
C GLY A 142 3.24 2.42 -14.55
N SER A 143 3.14 1.47 -13.65
CA SER A 143 2.07 0.47 -13.63
C SER A 143 0.74 1.15 -13.31
N ARG A 144 -0.32 0.72 -13.98
CA ARG A 144 -1.69 1.24 -13.78
C ARG A 144 -2.62 0.22 -13.14
N ASP A 145 -2.09 -0.91 -12.68
CA ASP A 145 -2.85 -1.88 -11.94
C ASP A 145 -2.97 -1.44 -10.48
N GLY A 146 -4.15 -1.55 -9.94
CA GLY A 146 -4.48 -1.29 -8.53
C GLY A 146 -4.96 -2.57 -7.84
N PHE A 147 -4.99 -2.53 -6.51
CA PHE A 147 -5.68 -3.53 -5.72
C PHE A 147 -7.20 -3.43 -5.93
N VAL A 148 -7.88 -4.55 -5.75
CA VAL A 148 -9.34 -4.68 -5.84
C VAL A 148 -9.91 -5.22 -4.52
N GLU A 149 -11.21 -5.31 -4.41
CA GLU A 149 -11.88 -5.79 -3.19
C GLU A 149 -11.61 -7.27 -2.91
N THR A 150 -11.30 -8.07 -3.94
CA THR A 150 -11.08 -9.52 -3.81
C THR A 150 -9.67 -9.83 -3.33
N LEU A 151 -9.55 -10.41 -2.13
CA LEU A 151 -8.27 -10.72 -1.48
C LEU A 151 -7.35 -11.61 -2.34
N VAL A 152 -7.89 -12.68 -2.96
CA VAL A 152 -7.11 -13.61 -3.80
C VAL A 152 -6.50 -12.89 -5.03
N CYS A 153 -7.23 -11.96 -5.64
CA CYS A 153 -6.70 -11.15 -6.73
C CYS A 153 -5.51 -10.29 -6.25
N ASN A 154 -5.62 -9.70 -5.07
CA ASN A 154 -4.59 -8.84 -4.50
C ASN A 154 -3.32 -9.62 -4.15
N THR A 155 -3.45 -10.81 -3.57
CA THR A 155 -2.30 -11.70 -3.29
C THR A 155 -1.64 -12.16 -4.59
N ALA A 156 -2.41 -12.49 -5.62
CA ALA A 156 -1.90 -12.85 -6.94
C ALA A 156 -1.12 -11.69 -7.59
N LEU A 157 -1.58 -10.43 -7.46
CA LEU A 157 -0.86 -9.27 -7.97
C LEU A 157 0.51 -9.09 -7.30
N ILE A 158 0.62 -9.35 -6.00
CA ILE A 158 1.91 -9.33 -5.27
C ILE A 158 2.78 -10.50 -5.70
N ARG A 159 2.25 -11.74 -5.73
CA ARG A 159 2.99 -12.94 -6.12
C ARG A 159 3.56 -12.85 -7.53
N ARG A 160 2.82 -12.25 -8.46
CA ARG A 160 3.27 -12.03 -9.84
C ARG A 160 4.56 -11.20 -9.93
N ARG A 161 4.71 -10.22 -9.02
CA ARG A 161 5.85 -9.31 -8.95
C ARG A 161 7.01 -9.87 -8.14
N ILE A 162 6.70 -10.58 -7.06
CA ILE A 162 7.71 -11.16 -6.15
C ILE A 162 7.75 -12.67 -6.37
N ARG A 163 8.72 -13.12 -7.16
CA ARG A 163 8.92 -14.53 -7.50
C ARG A 163 9.98 -15.16 -6.59
N ASP A 164 9.89 -14.90 -5.30
CA ASP A 164 10.78 -15.44 -4.29
C ASP A 164 10.06 -16.55 -3.51
N PRO A 165 10.66 -17.76 -3.34
CA PRO A 165 10.08 -18.82 -2.53
C PRO A 165 9.93 -18.47 -1.05
N LYS A 166 10.66 -17.46 -0.56
CA LYS A 166 10.55 -16.95 0.82
C LYS A 166 9.40 -15.97 1.03
N LEU A 167 8.69 -15.58 -0.02
CA LEU A 167 7.48 -14.79 0.12
C LEU A 167 6.39 -15.65 0.76
N ILE A 168 5.93 -15.22 1.92
CA ILE A 168 4.87 -15.87 2.69
C ILE A 168 3.60 -15.03 2.59
N MET A 169 2.49 -15.71 2.33
CA MET A 169 1.14 -15.16 2.39
C MET A 169 0.36 -15.95 3.43
N GLU A 170 0.30 -15.39 4.64
CA GLU A 170 -0.31 -16.04 5.79
C GLU A 170 -1.74 -15.57 5.98
N MET A 171 -2.70 -16.50 5.90
CA MET A 171 -4.11 -16.21 6.10
C MET A 171 -4.47 -16.21 7.57
N GLN A 172 -5.23 -15.19 7.99
CA GLN A 172 -5.85 -15.08 9.30
C GLN A 172 -7.29 -14.58 9.15
N GLN A 173 -8.07 -14.66 10.21
CA GLN A 173 -9.44 -14.18 10.25
C GLN A 173 -9.67 -13.30 11.47
N ALA A 174 -10.48 -12.26 11.32
CA ALA A 174 -10.89 -11.39 12.41
C ALA A 174 -12.39 -11.09 12.37
N GLY A 175 -12.92 -10.77 13.58
CA GLY A 175 -14.34 -10.56 13.78
C GLY A 175 -15.08 -11.85 14.14
N THR A 176 -15.88 -11.80 15.21
CA THR A 176 -16.58 -13.00 15.72
C THR A 176 -17.71 -13.45 14.80
N ARG A 177 -18.35 -12.52 14.09
CA ARG A 177 -19.44 -12.77 13.13
C ARG A 177 -19.02 -12.62 11.68
N SER A 178 -18.29 -11.55 11.32
CA SER A 178 -17.87 -11.31 9.94
C SER A 178 -16.84 -12.31 9.46
N LYS A 179 -15.95 -12.79 10.36
CA LYS A 179 -14.83 -13.70 10.03
C LYS A 179 -14.07 -13.23 8.79
N THR A 180 -13.80 -11.92 8.76
CA THR A 180 -13.14 -11.27 7.60
C THR A 180 -11.75 -11.84 7.40
N ASP A 181 -11.45 -12.27 6.19
CA ASP A 181 -10.16 -12.82 5.82
C ASP A 181 -9.10 -11.70 5.73
N ILE A 182 -7.94 -11.98 6.33
CA ILE A 182 -6.80 -11.08 6.39
C ILE A 182 -5.56 -11.83 5.94
N CYS A 183 -4.82 -11.29 4.99
CA CYS A 183 -3.56 -11.86 4.54
C CYS A 183 -2.38 -11.02 4.99
N LEU A 184 -1.43 -11.64 5.67
CA LEU A 184 -0.13 -11.09 6.03
C LEU A 184 0.90 -11.47 4.96
N CYS A 185 1.39 -10.49 4.18
CA CYS A 185 2.37 -10.71 3.12
C CYS A 185 3.74 -10.18 3.56
N TYR A 186 4.77 -11.02 3.51
CA TYR A 186 6.13 -10.68 3.94
C TYR A 186 7.18 -11.64 3.36
N LEU A 187 8.44 -11.17 3.29
CA LEU A 187 9.60 -12.03 3.05
C LEU A 187 10.12 -12.60 4.39
N ASP A 188 10.18 -13.93 4.50
CA ASP A 188 10.48 -14.62 5.77
C ASP A 188 11.87 -14.31 6.34
N ASP A 189 12.82 -13.98 5.48
CA ASP A 189 14.20 -13.61 5.86
C ASP A 189 14.41 -12.12 6.13
N LEU A 190 13.53 -11.23 5.66
CA LEU A 190 13.69 -9.79 5.82
C LEU A 190 12.78 -9.19 6.90
N VAL A 191 11.62 -9.79 7.15
CA VAL A 191 10.62 -9.24 8.08
C VAL A 191 11.09 -9.26 9.53
N ASP A 192 10.78 -8.21 10.28
CA ASP A 192 10.96 -8.21 11.74
C ASP A 192 10.01 -9.22 12.41
N LYS A 193 10.59 -10.32 12.92
CA LYS A 193 9.84 -11.41 13.58
C LYS A 193 9.11 -10.96 14.84
N LYS A 194 9.62 -9.93 15.54
CA LYS A 194 8.96 -9.38 16.73
C LYS A 194 7.70 -8.63 16.34
N LEU A 195 7.79 -7.77 15.31
CA LEU A 195 6.63 -7.08 14.75
C LEU A 195 5.59 -8.09 14.26
N LEU A 196 5.99 -9.07 13.45
CA LEU A 196 5.11 -10.10 12.92
C LEU A 196 4.37 -10.86 14.03
N SER A 197 5.08 -11.31 15.07
CA SER A 197 4.47 -12.00 16.21
C SER A 197 3.51 -11.13 17.00
N SER A 198 3.81 -9.83 17.15
CA SER A 198 2.93 -8.85 17.78
C SER A 198 1.65 -8.64 17.00
N ILE A 199 1.76 -8.50 15.66
CA ILE A 199 0.59 -8.31 14.79
C ILE A 199 -0.30 -9.54 14.80
N ARG A 200 0.25 -10.75 14.70
CA ARG A 200 -0.51 -12.01 14.81
C ARG A 200 -1.35 -12.06 16.08
N LYS A 201 -0.70 -11.79 17.23
CA LYS A 201 -1.39 -11.78 18.53
C LYS A 201 -2.50 -10.72 18.59
N ARG A 202 -2.25 -9.53 18.02
CA ARG A 202 -3.26 -8.46 18.02
C ARG A 202 -4.46 -8.84 17.16
N ILE A 203 -4.26 -9.42 15.96
CA ILE A 203 -5.35 -9.89 15.11
C ILE A 203 -6.14 -11.00 15.79
N GLN A 204 -5.47 -11.98 16.40
CA GLN A 204 -6.13 -13.09 17.15
C GLN A 204 -6.94 -12.61 18.34
N ASN A 205 -6.54 -11.50 18.96
CA ASN A 205 -7.24 -10.92 20.11
C ASN A 205 -8.40 -9.97 19.74
N ILE A 206 -8.72 -9.82 18.47
CA ILE A 206 -9.84 -8.99 18.01
C ILE A 206 -11.16 -9.67 18.40
N THR A 207 -11.94 -9.02 19.27
CA THR A 207 -13.22 -9.54 19.79
C THR A 207 -14.43 -8.83 19.21
N VAL A 208 -14.25 -7.84 18.32
CA VAL A 208 -15.36 -7.13 17.69
C VAL A 208 -16.21 -8.08 16.84
N GLN A 209 -17.50 -7.79 16.69
CA GLN A 209 -18.41 -8.66 15.94
C GLN A 209 -18.10 -8.64 14.44
N SER A 210 -17.77 -7.46 13.90
CA SER A 210 -17.48 -7.27 12.47
C SER A 210 -16.48 -6.15 12.26
N LEU A 211 -15.63 -6.32 11.25
CA LEU A 211 -14.79 -5.26 10.69
C LEU A 211 -15.60 -4.53 9.61
N THR A 212 -16.45 -3.60 10.01
CA THR A 212 -17.43 -2.95 9.12
C THR A 212 -16.80 -2.10 8.03
N MET A 213 -15.69 -1.44 8.32
CA MET A 213 -14.90 -0.64 7.37
C MET A 213 -13.58 -1.35 7.03
N ASN A 214 -13.62 -2.68 7.01
CA ASN A 214 -12.53 -3.57 6.59
C ASN A 214 -11.17 -3.16 7.16
N GLN A 215 -10.28 -2.60 6.34
CA GLN A 215 -8.92 -2.25 6.76
C GLN A 215 -8.87 -1.13 7.82
N GLU A 216 -9.75 -0.13 7.76
CA GLU A 216 -9.79 0.93 8.78
C GLU A 216 -10.22 0.37 10.14
N SER A 217 -11.25 -0.49 10.16
CA SER A 217 -11.65 -1.18 11.38
C SER A 217 -10.54 -2.08 11.92
N LEU A 218 -9.77 -2.72 11.03
CA LEU A 218 -8.60 -3.49 11.43
C LEU A 218 -7.51 -2.60 12.02
N ALA A 219 -7.22 -1.45 11.41
CA ALA A 219 -6.25 -0.49 11.88
C ALA A 219 -6.57 -0.01 13.31
N GLU A 220 -7.84 0.32 13.57
CA GLU A 220 -8.32 0.70 14.90
C GLU A 220 -8.17 -0.43 15.92
N CYS A 221 -8.49 -1.67 15.53
CA CYS A 221 -8.37 -2.83 16.42
C CYS A 221 -6.92 -3.19 16.74
N ILE A 222 -6.02 -3.11 15.73
CA ILE A 222 -4.60 -3.44 15.92
C ILE A 222 -3.88 -2.38 16.75
N PHE A 223 -4.23 -1.12 16.56
CA PHE A 223 -3.57 -0.02 17.26
C PHE A 223 -4.60 0.96 17.84
N PRO A 224 -4.72 1.03 19.18
CA PRO A 224 -5.62 2.00 19.79
C PRO A 224 -5.15 3.42 19.48
N TYR A 225 -5.89 4.11 18.64
CA TYR A 225 -5.64 5.53 18.35
C TYR A 225 -5.80 6.35 19.63
N LYS A 226 -4.79 7.19 19.91
CA LYS A 226 -4.95 8.24 20.92
C LYS A 226 -5.81 9.34 20.30
N TRP A 227 -6.97 9.57 20.83
CA TRP A 227 -7.97 10.51 20.31
C TRP A 227 -7.42 11.91 20.03
N PHE A 228 -6.39 12.35 20.76
CA PHE A 228 -5.77 13.67 20.62
C PHE A 228 -4.62 13.74 19.61
N ASN A 229 -4.19 12.64 19.01
CA ASN A 229 -3.08 12.65 18.06
C ASN A 229 -3.60 12.39 16.64
N PRO A 230 -3.67 13.45 15.78
CA PRO A 230 -4.26 13.31 14.45
C PRO A 230 -3.32 12.68 13.42
N PHE A 231 -2.07 12.40 13.77
CA PHE A 231 -1.10 11.88 12.80
C PHE A 231 -1.35 10.42 12.46
N PRO A 232 -1.34 10.05 11.15
CA PRO A 232 -1.55 8.68 10.70
C PRO A 232 -0.48 7.74 11.26
N LYS A 233 -0.87 6.49 11.47
CA LYS A 233 -0.02 5.42 12.03
C LYS A 233 0.42 4.42 10.98
N PHE A 234 -0.33 4.36 9.89
CA PHE A 234 -0.16 3.41 8.82
C PHE A 234 -0.01 4.13 7.50
N LYS A 235 0.72 3.52 6.58
CA LYS A 235 0.70 3.90 5.18
C LYS A 235 -0.25 2.95 4.46
N PHE A 236 -1.22 3.50 3.77
CA PHE A 236 -2.08 2.76 2.87
C PHE A 236 -1.63 2.99 1.43
N THR A 237 -1.73 1.97 0.59
CA THR A 237 -1.48 2.08 -0.85
C THR A 237 -2.47 1.20 -1.62
N GLU A 238 -3.02 1.75 -2.69
CA GLU A 238 -3.86 1.01 -3.64
C GLU A 238 -3.01 0.36 -4.75
N ARG A 239 -1.68 0.51 -4.67
CA ARG A 239 -0.73 0.11 -5.71
C ARG A 239 0.06 -1.15 -5.34
N PRO A 240 -0.08 -2.24 -6.13
CA PRO A 240 0.71 -3.46 -5.94
C PRO A 240 2.22 -3.26 -6.10
N ASP A 241 2.67 -2.34 -6.95
CA ASP A 241 4.10 -2.05 -7.13
C ASP A 241 4.72 -1.39 -5.88
N ALA A 242 4.03 -0.41 -5.28
CA ALA A 242 4.46 0.23 -4.03
C ALA A 242 4.47 -0.78 -2.85
N ALA A 243 3.43 -1.63 -2.75
CA ALA A 243 3.38 -2.69 -1.76
C ALA A 243 4.54 -3.68 -1.91
N CYS A 244 4.84 -4.13 -3.15
CA CYS A 244 5.97 -5.02 -3.41
C CYS A 244 7.32 -4.39 -3.07
N ALA A 245 7.52 -3.11 -3.39
CA ALA A 245 8.74 -2.40 -3.00
C ALA A 245 8.92 -2.41 -1.47
N ALA A 246 7.84 -2.15 -0.72
CA ALA A 246 7.88 -2.20 0.74
C ALA A 246 8.20 -3.60 1.28
N VAL A 247 7.70 -4.68 0.65
CA VAL A 247 8.05 -6.07 1.03
C VAL A 247 9.53 -6.35 0.83
N PHE A 248 10.15 -5.86 -0.25
CA PHE A 248 11.59 -6.00 -0.49
C PHE A 248 12.43 -5.21 0.53
N GLU A 249 11.89 -4.14 1.10
CA GLU A 249 12.52 -3.39 2.21
C GLU A 249 12.36 -4.07 3.57
N GLY A 250 11.67 -5.22 3.64
CA GLY A 250 11.44 -5.97 4.87
C GLY A 250 10.17 -5.57 5.63
N ASN A 251 9.31 -4.74 5.03
CA ASN A 251 8.03 -4.38 5.63
C ASN A 251 7.02 -5.53 5.54
N LEU A 252 6.10 -5.54 6.49
CA LEU A 252 4.92 -6.39 6.51
C LEU A 252 3.77 -5.67 5.80
N ILE A 253 3.14 -6.35 4.85
CA ILE A 253 1.92 -5.87 4.18
C ILE A 253 0.72 -6.62 4.75
N ILE A 254 -0.35 -5.90 5.05
CA ILE A 254 -1.63 -6.49 5.44
C ILE A 254 -2.66 -6.17 4.35
N LEU A 255 -3.24 -7.22 3.79
CA LEU A 255 -4.39 -7.16 2.89
C LEU A 255 -5.62 -7.61 3.65
N VAL A 256 -6.73 -6.92 3.48
CA VAL A 256 -8.02 -7.24 4.09
C VAL A 256 -9.02 -7.49 2.99
N ASP A 257 -9.82 -8.54 3.11
CA ASP A 257 -10.87 -8.83 2.15
C ASP A 257 -11.90 -7.69 2.08
N ASN A 258 -12.47 -7.48 0.91
CA ASN A 258 -13.34 -6.35 0.57
C ASN A 258 -12.68 -4.96 0.72
N SER A 259 -11.34 -4.89 0.57
CA SER A 259 -10.61 -3.62 0.62
C SER A 259 -9.64 -3.49 -0.56
N PRO A 260 -9.73 -2.38 -1.34
CA PRO A 260 -8.89 -2.17 -2.52
C PRO A 260 -7.53 -1.56 -2.17
N SER A 261 -7.06 -1.70 -0.94
CA SER A 261 -5.76 -1.16 -0.54
C SER A 261 -5.02 -2.06 0.44
N ALA A 262 -3.71 -1.89 0.46
CA ALA A 262 -2.78 -2.59 1.33
C ALA A 262 -2.27 -1.66 2.44
N MET A 263 -2.17 -2.19 3.66
CA MET A 263 -1.58 -1.52 4.81
C MET A 263 -0.12 -1.91 4.95
N ILE A 264 0.79 -0.95 4.99
CA ILE A 264 2.25 -1.15 5.10
C ILE A 264 2.71 -0.91 6.53
N LEU A 265 3.52 -1.82 7.07
CA LEU A 265 4.01 -1.81 8.45
C LEU A 265 5.49 -2.21 8.53
N PRO A 266 6.28 -1.55 9.39
CA PRO A 266 6.00 -0.31 10.11
C PRO A 266 6.06 0.89 9.18
N SER A 267 5.36 1.99 9.52
CA SER A 267 5.41 3.23 8.73
C SER A 267 5.86 4.40 9.59
N SER A 268 6.88 5.12 9.15
CA SER A 268 7.31 6.40 9.70
C SER A 268 6.62 7.56 8.98
N LEU A 269 6.76 8.78 9.48
CA LEU A 269 6.26 9.97 8.79
C LEU A 269 6.78 10.08 7.35
N PHE A 270 8.07 9.79 7.15
CA PHE A 270 8.71 9.88 5.85
C PHE A 270 8.17 8.84 4.86
N ASP A 271 7.85 7.63 5.35
CA ASP A 271 7.20 6.60 4.53
C ASP A 271 5.81 7.03 4.08
N ILE A 272 5.04 7.72 4.95
CA ILE A 272 3.69 8.20 4.65
C ILE A 272 3.68 9.29 3.58
N VAL A 273 4.69 10.17 3.59
CA VAL A 273 4.80 11.28 2.62
C VAL A 273 5.37 10.83 1.26
N GLU A 274 6.02 9.66 1.20
CA GLU A 274 6.66 9.14 0.01
C GLU A 274 5.64 8.60 -1.01
N GLU A 275 5.81 8.93 -2.29
CA GLU A 275 4.96 8.48 -3.40
C GLU A 275 5.71 7.63 -4.42
N ALA A 276 4.94 6.81 -5.16
CA ALA A 276 5.48 5.95 -6.21
C ALA A 276 6.10 6.74 -7.36
N ASP A 277 5.56 7.91 -7.71
CA ASP A 277 6.09 8.78 -8.76
C ASP A 277 7.54 9.19 -8.52
N ASP A 278 7.98 9.31 -7.26
CA ASP A 278 9.35 9.66 -6.92
C ASP A 278 10.35 8.65 -7.50
N TYR A 279 9.93 7.40 -7.70
CA TYR A 279 10.77 6.32 -8.22
C TYR A 279 10.66 6.11 -9.74
N TYR A 280 9.57 6.54 -10.34
CA TYR A 280 9.37 6.40 -11.79
C TYR A 280 10.11 7.46 -12.62
N PHE A 281 10.50 8.58 -12.01
CA PHE A 281 11.30 9.62 -12.67
C PHE A 281 12.80 9.43 -12.44
N PRO A 282 13.67 10.09 -13.21
CA PRO A 282 15.12 10.10 -12.97
C PRO A 282 15.47 10.61 -11.56
N PRO A 283 16.64 10.24 -10.98
CA PRO A 283 17.01 10.62 -9.62
C PRO A 283 16.90 12.10 -9.28
N LEU A 284 17.30 12.98 -10.20
CA LEU A 284 17.20 14.44 -10.01
C LEU A 284 15.74 14.88 -9.90
N THR A 285 14.90 14.44 -10.82
CA THR A 285 13.46 14.79 -10.83
C THR A 285 12.74 14.22 -9.61
N GLY A 286 12.99 12.94 -9.26
CA GLY A 286 12.41 12.34 -8.06
C GLY A 286 12.85 13.04 -6.78
N THR A 287 14.11 13.47 -6.68
CA THR A 287 14.60 14.28 -5.57
C THR A 287 13.88 15.63 -5.50
N TYR A 288 13.72 16.30 -6.64
CA TYR A 288 13.00 17.57 -6.72
C TYR A 288 11.55 17.42 -6.25
N LEU A 289 10.83 16.39 -6.70
CA LEU A 289 9.43 16.14 -6.29
C LEU A 289 9.33 15.91 -4.77
N ARG A 290 10.22 15.12 -4.18
CA ARG A 290 10.27 14.88 -2.73
C ARG A 290 10.49 16.18 -1.94
N LEU A 291 11.48 16.96 -2.34
CA LEU A 291 11.78 18.25 -1.68
C LEU A 291 10.62 19.22 -1.82
N THR A 292 10.03 19.33 -3.01
CA THR A 292 8.88 20.19 -3.27
C THR A 292 7.70 19.79 -2.40
N ARG A 293 7.37 18.48 -2.31
CA ARG A 293 6.26 17.98 -1.47
C ARG A 293 6.50 18.26 0.01
N ALA A 294 7.72 18.03 0.50
CA ALA A 294 8.08 18.34 1.87
C ALA A 294 8.00 19.86 2.17
N LEU A 295 8.45 20.69 1.25
CA LEU A 295 8.35 22.15 1.37
C LEU A 295 6.88 22.62 1.38
N ILE A 296 6.05 22.11 0.46
CA ILE A 296 4.62 22.42 0.41
C ILE A 296 3.93 22.01 1.72
N ALA A 297 4.23 20.82 2.27
CA ALA A 297 3.68 20.38 3.54
C ALA A 297 4.02 21.34 4.67
N LEU A 298 5.28 21.81 4.76
CA LEU A 298 5.69 22.83 5.72
C LEU A 298 4.99 24.17 5.49
N MET A 299 4.92 24.62 4.24
CA MET A 299 4.23 25.87 3.89
C MET A 299 2.74 25.80 4.24
N THR A 300 2.09 24.65 4.03
CA THR A 300 0.69 24.45 4.40
C THR A 300 0.43 24.71 5.89
N TYR A 301 1.35 24.39 6.74
CA TYR A 301 1.25 24.66 8.18
C TYR A 301 1.64 26.09 8.54
N PHE A 302 2.80 26.57 8.08
CA PHE A 302 3.38 27.84 8.55
C PHE A 302 2.79 29.09 7.91
N VAL A 303 2.43 29.05 6.61
CA VAL A 303 2.04 30.27 5.86
C VAL A 303 0.84 31.01 6.50
N PRO A 304 -0.30 30.36 6.85
CA PRO A 304 -1.43 31.10 7.43
C PRO A 304 -1.12 31.64 8.83
N VAL A 305 -0.32 30.92 9.60
CA VAL A 305 0.02 31.32 10.97
C VAL A 305 0.97 32.52 10.93
N LEU A 306 1.99 32.50 10.06
CA LEU A 306 2.89 33.62 9.84
C LEU A 306 2.17 34.83 9.24
N TYR A 307 1.21 34.61 8.33
CA TYR A 307 0.36 35.68 7.82
C TYR A 307 -0.47 36.32 8.92
N LEU A 308 -1.13 35.56 9.79
CA LEU A 308 -1.84 36.09 10.95
C LEU A 308 -0.90 36.93 11.85
N LEU A 309 0.28 36.40 12.17
CA LEU A 309 1.26 37.08 13.00
C LEU A 309 1.75 38.39 12.35
N SER A 310 1.99 38.39 11.04
CA SER A 310 2.40 39.59 10.30
C SER A 310 1.31 40.65 10.27
N THR A 311 0.05 40.29 10.32
CA THR A 311 -1.08 41.24 10.37
C THR A 311 -1.24 41.85 11.77
N MET A 312 -0.89 41.08 12.82
CA MET A 312 -0.88 41.58 14.20
C MET A 312 0.31 42.53 14.46
N HIS A 313 1.45 42.32 13.79
CA HIS A 313 2.68 43.13 13.94
C HIS A 313 3.20 43.69 12.61
N PRO A 314 2.51 44.64 11.97
CA PRO A 314 2.92 45.20 10.68
C PRO A 314 4.31 45.83 10.68
N THR A 315 4.72 46.36 11.83
CA THR A 315 6.03 47.01 12.01
C THR A 315 7.23 46.07 12.02
N MET A 316 7.02 44.78 12.19
CA MET A 316 8.06 43.76 12.14
C MET A 316 8.32 43.23 10.72
N LEU A 317 7.50 43.59 9.74
CA LEU A 317 7.72 43.19 8.36
C LEU A 317 8.89 43.95 7.75
N PRO A 318 9.91 43.26 7.19
CA PRO A 318 10.94 43.89 6.39
C PRO A 318 10.36 44.62 5.17
N ASP A 319 10.95 45.73 4.73
CA ASP A 319 10.45 46.51 3.60
C ASP A 319 10.25 45.70 2.31
N TRP A 320 11.11 44.71 2.07
CA TRP A 320 10.98 43.84 0.88
C TRP A 320 9.79 42.87 0.94
N LEU A 321 9.17 42.67 2.10
CA LEU A 321 7.94 41.89 2.30
C LEU A 321 6.69 42.79 2.45
N SER A 322 6.79 44.11 2.25
CA SER A 322 5.68 45.04 2.39
C SER A 322 4.48 44.73 1.47
N PHE A 323 4.73 43.99 0.39
CA PHE A 323 3.66 43.54 -0.52
C PHE A 323 2.70 42.52 0.12
N ILE A 324 3.08 41.88 1.22
CA ILE A 324 2.26 40.91 1.99
C ILE A 324 1.27 41.66 2.90
N ALA A 325 1.58 42.90 3.24
CA ALA A 325 0.75 43.72 4.12
C ALA A 325 -0.66 43.92 3.52
N ILE A 326 -1.68 43.86 4.39
CA ILE A 326 -3.07 44.04 3.98
C ILE A 326 -3.25 45.47 3.46
N LYS A 327 -3.84 45.57 2.29
CA LYS A 327 -4.14 46.87 1.62
C LYS A 327 -5.61 47.28 1.77
N ASP A 328 -6.48 46.27 1.94
CA ASP A 328 -7.92 46.47 2.04
C ASP A 328 -8.34 46.77 3.49
N ASN A 329 -9.52 47.39 3.66
CA ASN A 329 -10.10 47.60 4.97
C ASN A 329 -10.45 46.25 5.63
N ILE A 330 -10.06 46.09 6.89
CA ILE A 330 -10.36 44.88 7.68
C ILE A 330 -11.75 45.05 8.32
N ASN A 331 -12.78 44.49 7.74
CA ASN A 331 -14.15 44.50 8.28
C ASN A 331 -14.40 43.34 9.24
N VAL A 332 -13.78 42.19 8.96
CA VAL A 332 -13.84 40.96 9.80
C VAL A 332 -12.45 40.62 10.30
N PRO A 333 -12.27 40.34 11.59
CA PRO A 333 -10.96 39.96 12.13
C PRO A 333 -10.30 38.83 11.29
N ILE A 334 -9.02 38.99 11.00
CA ILE A 334 -8.28 38.07 10.10
C ILE A 334 -8.38 36.61 10.56
N ILE A 335 -8.29 36.37 11.88
CA ILE A 335 -8.45 35.01 12.43
C ILE A 335 -9.79 34.38 12.05
N LEU A 336 -10.89 35.16 12.12
CA LEU A 336 -12.23 34.67 11.74
C LEU A 336 -12.30 34.41 10.24
N GLN A 337 -11.70 35.29 9.41
CA GLN A 337 -11.61 35.05 7.97
C GLN A 337 -10.92 33.72 7.67
N LEU A 338 -9.77 33.45 8.28
CA LEU A 338 -9.00 32.22 8.08
C LEU A 338 -9.80 30.98 8.53
N LEU A 339 -10.46 31.04 9.71
CA LEU A 339 -11.24 29.90 10.21
C LEU A 339 -12.49 29.62 9.37
N ILE A 340 -13.18 30.66 8.93
CA ILE A 340 -14.37 30.51 8.05
C ILE A 340 -13.94 29.95 6.71
N LEU A 341 -12.81 30.40 6.14
CA LEU A 341 -12.29 29.88 4.89
C LEU A 341 -11.85 28.41 5.03
N GLU A 342 -11.22 28.01 6.14
CA GLU A 342 -10.93 26.59 6.42
C GLU A 342 -12.18 25.71 6.37
N LEU A 343 -13.26 26.19 7.01
CA LEU A 343 -14.54 25.48 7.01
C LEU A 343 -15.19 25.45 5.63
N ALA A 344 -15.18 26.58 4.91
CA ALA A 344 -15.75 26.71 3.57
C ALA A 344 -15.03 25.80 2.56
N LEU A 345 -13.70 25.70 2.64
CA LEU A 345 -12.91 24.83 1.77
C LEU A 345 -13.18 23.34 2.05
N ASP A 346 -13.42 22.95 3.31
CA ASP A 346 -13.88 21.58 3.61
C ASP A 346 -15.29 21.34 3.11
N GLY A 347 -16.17 22.33 3.24
CA GLY A 347 -17.52 22.25 2.68
C GLY A 347 -17.50 22.02 1.17
N LEU A 348 -16.60 22.70 0.45
CA LEU A 348 -16.40 22.47 -0.98
C LEU A 348 -15.89 21.07 -1.30
N ARG A 349 -14.94 20.56 -0.50
CA ARG A 349 -14.44 19.20 -0.66
C ARG A 349 -15.52 18.15 -0.45
N LEU A 350 -16.32 18.29 0.61
CA LEU A 350 -17.44 17.39 0.90
C LEU A 350 -18.52 17.48 -0.18
N ALA A 351 -18.81 18.69 -0.65
CA ALA A 351 -19.75 18.89 -1.76
C ALA A 351 -19.26 18.22 -3.06
N ALA A 352 -17.95 18.34 -3.37
CA ALA A 352 -17.36 17.72 -4.56
C ALA A 352 -17.46 16.17 -4.54
N VAL A 353 -17.28 15.53 -3.37
CA VAL A 353 -17.42 14.06 -3.22
C VAL A 353 -18.86 13.61 -3.43
N ASN A 354 -19.85 14.41 -2.97
CA ASN A 354 -21.27 14.06 -3.03
C ASN A 354 -21.96 14.51 -4.32
N THR A 355 -21.25 15.28 -5.17
CA THR A 355 -21.85 15.84 -6.38
C THR A 355 -21.63 14.89 -7.57
N PRO A 356 -22.70 14.55 -8.33
CA PRO A 356 -22.57 13.82 -9.58
C PRO A 356 -21.63 14.54 -10.56
N ASN A 357 -20.86 13.79 -11.34
CA ASN A 357 -19.85 14.34 -12.28
C ASN A 357 -20.39 15.43 -13.21
N MET A 358 -21.66 15.34 -13.60
CA MET A 358 -22.32 16.34 -14.47
C MET A 358 -22.43 17.73 -13.81
N LEU A 359 -22.51 17.79 -12.48
CA LEU A 359 -22.70 19.04 -11.72
C LEU A 359 -21.39 19.54 -11.08
N SER A 360 -20.31 18.79 -11.14
CA SER A 360 -19.04 19.16 -10.52
C SER A 360 -18.42 20.42 -11.12
N THR A 361 -18.49 20.59 -12.44
CA THR A 361 -18.00 21.80 -13.13
C THR A 361 -18.81 23.04 -12.79
N PRO A 362 -20.17 23.04 -12.90
CA PRO A 362 -20.98 24.17 -12.45
C PRO A 362 -20.76 24.54 -10.99
N LEU A 363 -20.67 23.56 -10.10
CA LEU A 363 -20.39 23.78 -8.67
C LEU A 363 -19.05 24.48 -8.45
N SER A 364 -18.00 24.03 -9.13
CA SER A 364 -16.67 24.61 -9.02
C SER A 364 -16.62 26.06 -9.50
N ILE A 365 -17.31 26.38 -10.63
CA ILE A 365 -17.39 27.74 -11.15
C ILE A 365 -18.17 28.63 -10.18
N THR A 366 -19.34 28.19 -9.72
CA THR A 366 -20.15 28.94 -8.75
C THR A 366 -19.39 29.19 -7.45
N ALA A 367 -18.72 28.16 -6.92
CA ALA A 367 -17.91 28.31 -5.73
C ALA A 367 -16.75 29.31 -5.92
N GLY A 368 -16.06 29.26 -7.07
CA GLY A 368 -15.00 30.20 -7.40
C GLY A 368 -15.49 31.65 -7.48
N ILE A 369 -16.65 31.90 -8.07
CA ILE A 369 -17.26 33.25 -8.17
C ILE A 369 -17.75 33.72 -6.78
N VAL A 370 -18.53 32.89 -6.08
CA VAL A 370 -19.15 33.28 -4.80
C VAL A 370 -18.12 33.46 -3.70
N LEU A 371 -17.28 32.45 -3.48
CA LEU A 371 -16.24 32.49 -2.43
C LEU A 371 -15.05 33.38 -2.82
N GLY A 372 -14.71 33.49 -4.08
CA GLY A 372 -13.64 34.35 -4.56
C GLY A 372 -14.08 35.80 -4.71
N GLU A 373 -14.76 36.12 -5.81
CA GLU A 373 -14.98 37.48 -6.22
C GLU A 373 -16.02 38.23 -5.36
N PHE A 374 -17.19 37.61 -5.12
CA PHE A 374 -18.25 38.29 -4.36
C PHE A 374 -17.91 38.44 -2.89
N SER A 375 -17.22 37.51 -2.27
CA SER A 375 -16.84 37.58 -0.86
C SER A 375 -15.86 38.72 -0.58
N VAL A 376 -14.91 38.96 -1.50
CA VAL A 376 -13.97 40.09 -1.41
C VAL A 376 -14.68 41.40 -1.71
N LYS A 377 -15.49 41.48 -2.78
CA LYS A 377 -16.26 42.71 -3.12
C LYS A 377 -17.25 43.10 -2.04
N SER A 378 -17.82 42.15 -1.31
CA SER A 378 -18.75 42.43 -0.21
C SER A 378 -18.01 42.80 1.11
N GLY A 379 -16.68 42.75 1.13
CA GLY A 379 -15.87 43.09 2.29
C GLY A 379 -15.87 42.04 3.40
N TRP A 380 -16.28 40.79 3.10
CA TRP A 380 -16.21 39.69 4.08
C TRP A 380 -14.80 39.18 4.26
N PHE A 381 -14.04 39.09 3.17
CA PHE A 381 -12.67 38.61 3.18
C PHE A 381 -11.72 39.59 2.51
N ASN A 382 -10.52 39.70 3.03
CA ASN A 382 -9.43 40.44 2.39
C ASN A 382 -8.83 39.61 1.24
N SER A 383 -8.39 40.30 0.19
CA SER A 383 -7.79 39.66 -1.01
C SER A 383 -6.60 38.79 -0.63
N GLU A 384 -5.75 39.24 0.29
CA GLU A 384 -4.58 38.52 0.77
C GLU A 384 -4.96 37.25 1.51
N SER A 385 -5.97 37.28 2.40
CA SER A 385 -6.50 36.08 3.09
C SER A 385 -6.96 35.04 2.10
N MET A 386 -7.67 35.46 1.02
CA MET A 386 -8.11 34.57 -0.02
C MET A 386 -6.97 33.91 -0.77
N VAL A 387 -5.92 34.66 -1.12
CA VAL A 387 -4.75 34.12 -1.84
C VAL A 387 -4.04 33.05 -1.01
N TYR A 388 -3.77 33.31 0.29
CA TYR A 388 -3.11 32.35 1.16
C TYR A 388 -3.96 31.08 1.36
N MET A 389 -5.27 31.24 1.56
CA MET A 389 -6.13 30.08 1.74
C MET A 389 -6.35 29.28 0.44
N ALA A 390 -6.37 29.93 -0.72
CA ALA A 390 -6.40 29.27 -2.01
C ALA A 390 -5.11 28.45 -2.24
N PHE A 391 -3.94 29.00 -1.90
CA PHE A 391 -2.68 28.25 -1.95
C PHE A 391 -2.76 26.99 -1.06
N ILE A 392 -3.22 27.12 0.18
CA ILE A 392 -3.34 26.00 1.12
C ILE A 392 -4.30 24.93 0.60
N PHE A 393 -5.41 25.37 0.01
CA PHE A 393 -6.39 24.45 -0.58
C PHE A 393 -5.76 23.57 -1.67
N VAL A 394 -5.05 24.19 -2.62
CA VAL A 394 -4.31 23.46 -3.66
C VAL A 394 -3.21 22.61 -3.06
N ALA A 395 -2.45 23.14 -2.10
CA ALA A 395 -1.35 22.44 -1.44
C ALA A 395 -1.79 21.18 -0.69
N ASN A 396 -3.01 21.14 -0.14
CA ASN A 396 -3.56 19.94 0.49
C ASN A 396 -3.73 18.76 -0.49
N TYR A 397 -3.94 19.01 -1.79
CA TYR A 397 -4.03 17.95 -2.80
C TYR A 397 -2.67 17.40 -3.24
N THR A 398 -1.57 18.05 -2.86
CA THR A 398 -0.22 17.54 -3.16
C THR A 398 0.28 16.53 -2.12
N GLN A 399 -0.48 16.31 -1.04
CA GLN A 399 -0.13 15.35 -0.01
C GLN A 399 -0.55 13.93 -0.41
N SER A 400 0.35 12.97 -0.28
CA SER A 400 0.11 11.55 -0.58
C SER A 400 -0.93 10.90 0.35
N SER A 401 -1.02 11.37 1.60
CA SER A 401 -1.98 10.89 2.59
C SER A 401 -2.97 11.98 2.97
N TYR A 402 -4.26 11.69 2.79
CA TYR A 402 -5.34 12.58 3.26
C TYR A 402 -5.33 12.77 4.77
N GLU A 403 -5.05 11.69 5.52
CA GLU A 403 -4.96 11.75 6.98
C GLU A 403 -3.86 12.70 7.46
N PHE A 404 -2.70 12.64 6.78
CA PHE A 404 -1.61 13.57 7.06
C PHE A 404 -1.99 15.02 6.73
N GLY A 405 -2.69 15.26 5.63
CA GLY A 405 -3.22 16.57 5.28
C GLY A 405 -4.17 17.12 6.35
N TYR A 406 -5.09 16.28 6.87
CA TYR A 406 -5.97 16.66 7.98
C TYR A 406 -5.22 16.86 9.30
N ALA A 407 -4.19 16.05 9.59
CA ALA A 407 -3.35 16.24 10.75
C ALA A 407 -2.65 17.62 10.74
N LEU A 408 -2.07 18.02 9.61
CA LEU A 408 -1.49 19.35 9.42
C LEU A 408 -2.55 20.44 9.61
N LYS A 409 -3.75 20.26 9.07
CA LYS A 409 -4.87 21.20 9.22
C LYS A 409 -5.28 21.38 10.68
N PHE A 410 -5.51 20.30 11.44
CA PHE A 410 -5.90 20.40 12.84
C PHE A 410 -4.84 21.09 13.66
N MET A 411 -3.57 20.76 13.45
CA MET A 411 -2.47 21.43 14.14
C MET A 411 -2.34 22.91 13.75
N ARG A 412 -2.59 23.26 12.48
CA ARG A 412 -2.63 24.65 12.00
C ARG A 412 -3.76 25.45 12.65
N ILE A 413 -4.99 24.92 12.67
CA ILE A 413 -6.14 25.57 13.30
C ILE A 413 -5.86 25.81 14.79
N LEU A 414 -5.32 24.81 15.50
CA LEU A 414 -4.93 24.97 16.89
C LEU A 414 -3.90 26.08 17.07
N THR A 415 -2.86 26.12 16.24
CA THR A 415 -1.82 27.14 16.30
C THR A 415 -2.37 28.52 15.94
N LEU A 416 -3.27 28.64 14.96
CA LEU A 416 -3.94 29.89 14.63
C LEU A 416 -4.71 30.47 15.83
N ILE A 417 -5.49 29.62 16.52
CA ILE A 417 -6.26 30.03 17.69
C ILE A 417 -5.32 30.47 18.83
N LEU A 418 -4.27 29.69 19.09
CA LEU A 418 -3.28 30.04 20.12
C LEU A 418 -2.59 31.36 19.77
N THR A 419 -2.19 31.57 18.52
CA THR A 419 -1.55 32.82 18.05
C THR A 419 -2.49 34.01 18.20
N ALA A 420 -3.77 33.86 17.86
CA ALA A 420 -4.75 34.94 18.01
C ALA A 420 -4.99 35.37 19.45
N ILE A 421 -4.85 34.45 20.44
CA ILE A 421 -5.08 34.74 21.88
C ILE A 421 -3.81 35.19 22.56
N PHE A 422 -2.67 34.56 22.32
CA PHE A 422 -1.42 34.74 23.04
C PHE A 422 -0.32 35.33 22.18
N ASP A 423 -0.64 35.78 20.98
CA ASP A 423 0.27 36.42 20.05
C ASP A 423 1.52 35.56 19.76
N PHE A 424 2.71 36.13 19.81
CA PHE A 424 3.96 35.40 19.52
C PHE A 424 4.21 34.20 20.44
N TRP A 425 3.80 34.29 21.71
CA TRP A 425 3.88 33.15 22.64
C TRP A 425 2.91 32.02 22.24
N GLY A 426 1.74 32.36 21.68
CA GLY A 426 0.78 31.40 21.14
C GLY A 426 1.32 30.68 19.92
N PHE A 427 2.00 31.41 19.02
CA PHE A 427 2.71 30.81 17.89
C PHE A 427 3.76 29.79 18.36
N ALA A 428 4.64 30.23 19.31
CA ALA A 428 5.68 29.36 19.85
C ALA A 428 5.10 28.10 20.52
N ALA A 429 4.04 28.25 21.32
CA ALA A 429 3.35 27.13 21.96
C ALA A 429 2.73 26.19 20.94
N GLY A 430 2.09 26.70 19.88
CA GLY A 430 1.51 25.91 18.80
C GLY A 430 2.55 25.09 18.06
N VAL A 431 3.69 25.67 17.72
CA VAL A 431 4.82 24.97 17.09
C VAL A 431 5.40 23.89 18.01
N ILE A 432 5.55 24.16 19.29
CA ILE A 432 6.00 23.15 20.27
C ILE A 432 5.00 22.00 20.36
N LEU A 433 3.69 22.27 20.41
CA LEU A 433 2.66 21.24 20.40
C LEU A 433 2.68 20.40 19.11
N PHE A 434 2.86 21.04 17.97
CA PHE A 434 3.00 20.35 16.68
C PHE A 434 4.19 19.38 16.69
N ILE A 435 5.38 19.86 17.05
CA ILE A 435 6.60 19.04 17.09
C ILE A 435 6.47 17.94 18.15
N SER A 436 5.96 18.26 19.35
CA SER A 436 5.81 17.29 20.43
C SER A 436 4.80 16.19 20.08
N SER A 437 3.70 16.50 19.38
CA SER A 437 2.72 15.52 18.94
C SER A 437 3.31 14.52 17.93
N MET A 438 4.24 14.98 17.08
CA MET A 438 4.98 14.11 16.17
C MET A 438 6.02 13.24 16.89
N ILE A 439 6.77 13.81 17.85
CA ILE A 439 7.79 13.08 18.63
C ILE A 439 7.15 12.03 19.55
N CYS A 440 6.04 12.39 20.20
CA CYS A 440 5.31 11.46 21.07
C CYS A 440 4.56 10.36 20.31
N ASN A 441 4.47 10.48 19.00
CA ASN A 441 3.89 9.44 18.15
C ASN A 441 4.88 8.29 17.98
N LYS A 442 4.41 7.05 18.17
CA LYS A 442 5.21 5.84 17.98
C LYS A 442 4.59 4.98 16.88
N THR A 443 5.44 4.35 16.10
CA THR A 443 4.99 3.33 15.14
C THR A 443 4.51 2.07 15.87
N ILE A 444 3.84 1.18 15.16
CA ILE A 444 3.33 -0.07 15.75
C ILE A 444 4.44 -0.99 16.26
N SER A 445 5.62 -0.91 15.68
CA SER A 445 6.83 -1.62 16.13
C SER A 445 7.52 -0.98 17.35
N GLY A 446 7.01 0.18 17.81
CA GLY A 446 7.62 0.95 18.90
C GLY A 446 8.78 1.85 18.48
N TYR A 447 9.18 1.83 17.21
CA TYR A 447 10.19 2.76 16.70
C TYR A 447 9.67 4.20 16.68
N PRO A 448 10.57 5.20 16.79
CA PRO A 448 10.18 6.62 16.72
C PRO A 448 9.53 6.94 15.37
N TYR A 449 8.42 7.67 15.42
CA TYR A 449 7.66 8.07 14.23
C TYR A 449 8.45 8.99 13.28
N LEU A 450 9.33 9.84 13.87
CA LEU A 450 10.20 10.78 13.14
C LEU A 450 11.54 10.16 12.72
N TYR A 451 11.71 8.84 12.78
CA TYR A 451 12.92 8.24 12.21
C TYR A 451 13.00 8.58 10.71
N PRO A 452 14.16 9.02 10.18
CA PRO A 452 15.52 9.06 10.76
C PRO A 452 15.97 10.40 11.35
N VAL A 453 15.03 11.30 11.68
CA VAL A 453 15.38 12.56 12.36
C VAL A 453 15.63 12.29 13.86
N ILE A 454 14.80 11.45 14.47
CA ILE A 454 14.94 11.06 15.87
C ILE A 454 14.77 9.51 15.96
N PRO A 455 15.82 8.76 16.34
CA PRO A 455 17.22 9.15 16.49
C PRO A 455 17.86 9.58 15.16
N PHE A 456 18.80 10.53 15.23
CA PHE A 456 19.38 11.10 14.03
C PHE A 456 20.32 10.13 13.31
N SER A 457 20.06 9.92 12.01
CA SER A 457 20.91 9.14 11.12
C SER A 457 21.03 9.85 9.77
N TRP A 458 22.19 10.51 9.53
CA TRP A 458 22.41 11.23 8.27
C TRP A 458 22.31 10.35 7.03
N LYS A 459 22.86 9.13 7.10
CA LYS A 459 22.80 8.16 5.97
C LYS A 459 21.36 7.78 5.60
N ALA A 460 20.52 7.55 6.60
CA ALA A 460 19.11 7.23 6.38
C ALA A 460 18.31 8.47 5.94
N LEU A 461 18.58 9.63 6.54
CA LEU A 461 17.91 10.89 6.21
C LEU A 461 18.21 11.32 4.77
N SER A 462 19.47 11.26 4.34
CA SER A 462 19.85 11.61 2.97
C SER A 462 19.17 10.69 1.96
N ARG A 463 19.02 9.40 2.24
CA ARG A 463 18.28 8.46 1.37
C ARG A 463 16.78 8.78 1.25
N ARG A 464 16.19 9.40 2.28
CA ARG A 464 14.77 9.81 2.25
C ARG A 464 14.55 11.08 1.43
N PHE A 465 15.47 12.01 1.42
CA PHE A 465 15.37 13.25 0.63
C PHE A 465 15.96 13.12 -0.76
N PHE A 466 17.10 12.43 -0.89
CA PHE A 466 17.81 12.29 -2.16
C PHE A 466 17.59 10.87 -2.71
N ARG A 467 17.01 10.80 -3.90
CA ARG A 467 16.85 9.54 -4.60
C ARG A 467 18.20 9.06 -5.15
N SER A 468 18.68 7.91 -4.66
CA SER A 468 19.81 7.19 -5.24
C SER A 468 19.38 6.37 -6.45
N ARG A 469 20.32 6.00 -7.33
CA ARG A 469 20.07 5.00 -8.36
C ARG A 469 19.87 3.64 -7.72
N LEU A 470 19.06 2.78 -8.34
CA LEU A 470 18.80 1.43 -7.84
C LEU A 470 20.09 0.60 -7.70
N THR A 471 21.05 0.80 -8.61
CA THR A 471 22.38 0.15 -8.60
C THR A 471 23.27 0.58 -7.44
N ASP A 472 23.01 1.76 -6.84
CA ASP A 472 23.82 2.34 -5.77
C ASP A 472 23.22 2.04 -4.39
N VAL A 473 22.07 1.37 -4.35
CA VAL A 473 21.40 0.94 -3.12
C VAL A 473 21.81 -0.50 -2.85
N GLU A 474 22.72 -0.70 -1.90
CA GLU A 474 22.91 -2.01 -1.29
C GLU A 474 21.63 -2.36 -0.52
N PHE A 475 20.83 -3.25 -1.05
CA PHE A 475 19.78 -3.92 -0.27
C PHE A 475 20.48 -4.75 0.81
N LYS A 476 20.22 -4.44 2.06
CA LYS A 476 20.69 -5.22 3.20
C LYS A 476 19.97 -6.55 3.29
#